data_6156bf73c804c0261a6c23f5285b7db3
#
_entry.id   6156bf73c804c0261a6c23f5285b7db3
#
_cell.length_a   1.000
_cell.length_b   1.000
_cell.length_c   1.000
_cell.angle_alpha   90.00
_cell.angle_beta   90.00
_cell.angle_gamma   90.00
#
_symmetry.space_group_name_H-M   'P 1'
#
loop_
_entity.id
_entity.type
_entity.pdbx_description
1 polymer ?
#
loop_
_entity_poly.entity_id
_entity_poly.type
_entity_poly.pdbx_seq_one_letter_code
_entity_poly.pdbx_strand_id
1 'polypeptide(L)'
;QKELLLEDELLVLRQENETLINRVDSQERLLRMVAHEIRTPLTAAALAVQSQKLGQIDINRFQDVIKRRLEEIELLSKDLLEVGSTRWEALFNPQRLDLANVSAEVILELEKHWLRRGIGVNTDIPTDIPKVFADQRRMRQVLLNLIENALKYSETGGKISITMLHRTNQWVEVSVCDSGPGIPETEQQRIFLDRVRLPQTSNRTPGFGIGLSVCRRIVEVHGGRIWVVSEPGKGACFNFTVPVWQGQKKEEGALTEGEAGP
;
A
#
# COMPACT_ATOMS: atom_id res chain seq x y z
N GLN A 1 44.99 20.81 -0.46
CA GLN A 1 44.38 19.62 0.17
C GLN A 1 43.27 19.98 1.18
N LYS A 2 43.50 20.99 2.06
CA LYS A 2 42.48 21.46 3.01
C LYS A 2 41.27 22.14 2.32
N GLU A 3 41.54 22.92 1.26
CA GLU A 3 40.48 23.59 0.49
C GLU A 3 39.59 22.58 -0.26
N LEU A 4 40.14 21.57 -0.88
CA LEU A 4 39.40 20.49 -1.54
C LEU A 4 38.51 19.71 -0.56
N LEU A 5 38.98 19.42 0.65
CA LEU A 5 38.21 18.76 1.69
C LEU A 5 37.03 19.63 2.18
N LEU A 6 37.22 20.95 2.28
CA LEU A 6 36.17 21.89 2.66
C LEU A 6 35.10 22.05 1.55
N GLU A 7 35.49 22.02 0.29
CA GLU A 7 34.56 22.06 -0.84
C GLU A 7 33.70 20.79 -0.91
N ASP A 8 34.30 19.62 -0.69
CA ASP A 8 33.56 18.36 -0.63
C ASP A 8 32.57 18.32 0.56
N GLU A 9 32.97 18.76 1.75
CA GLU A 9 32.09 18.89 2.91
C GLU A 9 30.92 19.87 2.66
N LEU A 10 31.20 21.02 2.02
CA LEU A 10 30.18 21.99 1.63
C LEU A 10 29.20 21.43 0.61
N LEU A 11 29.65 20.61 -0.33
CA LEU A 11 28.79 19.96 -1.33
C LEU A 11 27.85 18.96 -0.67
N VAL A 12 28.36 18.13 0.24
CA VAL A 12 27.59 17.15 1.00
C VAL A 12 26.52 17.87 1.84
N LEU A 13 26.89 18.90 2.60
CA LEU A 13 25.97 19.70 3.42
C LEU A 13 24.88 20.40 2.59
N ARG A 14 25.20 20.86 1.38
CA ARG A 14 24.20 21.44 0.46
C ARG A 14 23.21 20.39 -0.01
N GLN A 15 23.67 19.20 -0.38
CA GLN A 15 22.78 18.09 -0.80
C GLN A 15 21.89 17.62 0.35
N GLU A 16 22.42 17.52 1.55
CA GLU A 16 21.61 17.19 2.74
C GLU A 16 20.56 18.28 3.02
N ASN A 17 20.93 19.54 2.92
CA ASN A 17 20.01 20.66 3.15
C ASN A 17 18.91 20.72 2.09
N GLU A 18 19.21 20.53 0.81
CA GLU A 18 18.22 20.41 -0.26
C GLU A 18 17.26 19.24 -0.01
N THR A 19 17.78 18.10 0.46
CA THR A 19 16.99 16.93 0.79
C THR A 19 16.03 17.21 1.95
N LEU A 20 16.52 17.91 2.99
CA LEU A 20 15.71 18.31 4.15
C LEU A 20 14.63 19.33 3.76
N ILE A 21 14.95 20.32 2.95
CA ILE A 21 13.98 21.33 2.46
C ILE A 21 12.88 20.62 1.66
N ASN A 22 13.24 19.75 0.73
CA ASN A 22 12.27 18.99 -0.07
C ASN A 22 11.38 18.10 0.81
N ARG A 23 11.92 17.57 1.91
CA ARG A 23 11.17 16.76 2.88
C ARG A 23 10.18 17.61 3.68
N VAL A 24 10.59 18.79 4.14
CA VAL A 24 9.71 19.75 4.85
C VAL A 24 8.59 20.23 3.93
N ASP A 25 8.90 20.64 2.72
CA ASP A 25 7.90 21.07 1.73
C ASP A 25 6.89 19.96 1.39
N SER A 26 7.37 18.73 1.36
CA SER A 26 6.51 17.55 1.15
C SER A 26 5.59 17.29 2.33
N GLN A 27 6.08 17.47 3.57
CA GLN A 27 5.27 17.36 4.78
C GLN A 27 4.22 18.47 4.87
N GLU A 28 4.59 19.71 4.58
CA GLU A 28 3.63 20.82 4.59
C GLU A 28 2.52 20.63 3.55
N ARG A 29 2.86 20.22 2.35
CA ARG A 29 1.87 19.88 1.30
C ARG A 29 0.94 18.76 1.74
N LEU A 30 1.47 17.74 2.44
CA LEU A 30 0.66 16.67 3.03
C LEU A 30 -0.34 17.21 4.03
N LEU A 31 0.12 17.99 5.02
CA LEU A 31 -0.73 18.53 6.07
C LEU A 31 -1.85 19.42 5.52
N ARG A 32 -1.55 20.26 4.53
CA ARG A 32 -2.56 21.13 3.87
C ARG A 32 -3.62 20.31 3.14
N MET A 33 -3.21 19.26 2.44
CA MET A 33 -4.14 18.37 1.72
C MET A 33 -5.02 17.61 2.70
N VAL A 34 -4.42 17.05 3.77
CA VAL A 34 -5.14 16.34 4.84
C VAL A 34 -6.20 17.23 5.47
N ALA A 35 -5.82 18.47 5.81
CA ALA A 35 -6.75 19.43 6.38
C ALA A 35 -7.91 19.71 5.41
N HIS A 36 -7.65 19.76 4.11
CA HIS A 36 -8.69 19.95 3.09
C HIS A 36 -9.61 18.73 2.97
N GLU A 37 -9.04 17.53 2.88
CA GLU A 37 -9.80 16.28 2.70
C GLU A 37 -10.64 15.92 3.96
N ILE A 38 -10.15 16.22 5.16
CA ILE A 38 -10.94 16.07 6.40
C ILE A 38 -12.05 17.11 6.46
N ARG A 39 -11.81 18.34 6.00
CA ARG A 39 -12.81 19.41 6.02
C ARG A 39 -14.04 19.05 5.18
N THR A 40 -13.86 18.38 4.06
CA THR A 40 -14.95 18.02 3.14
C THR A 40 -16.00 17.12 3.80
N PRO A 41 -15.68 15.92 4.37
CA PRO A 41 -16.66 15.08 5.05
C PRO A 41 -17.21 15.75 6.32
N LEU A 42 -16.40 16.54 7.05
CA LEU A 42 -16.88 17.30 8.21
C LEU A 42 -17.92 18.34 7.82
N THR A 43 -17.71 19.08 6.74
CA THR A 43 -18.67 20.06 6.22
C THR A 43 -19.97 19.37 5.79
N ALA A 44 -19.87 18.23 5.11
CA ALA A 44 -21.04 17.46 4.71
C ALA A 44 -21.80 16.89 5.92
N ALA A 45 -21.11 16.45 6.96
CA ALA A 45 -21.72 16.00 8.21
C ALA A 45 -22.43 17.18 8.93
N ALA A 46 -21.78 18.35 9.00
CA ALA A 46 -22.36 19.55 9.60
C ALA A 46 -23.64 19.99 8.86
N LEU A 47 -23.64 19.96 7.53
CA LEU A 47 -24.83 20.26 6.71
C LEU A 47 -25.95 19.24 6.96
N ALA A 48 -25.62 17.95 7.09
CA ALA A 48 -26.61 16.92 7.41
C ALA A 48 -27.25 17.16 8.79
N VAL A 49 -26.47 17.54 9.80
CA VAL A 49 -26.99 17.93 11.13
C VAL A 49 -27.92 19.14 11.03
N GLN A 50 -27.54 20.16 10.26
CA GLN A 50 -28.37 21.35 10.07
C GLN A 50 -29.69 21.01 9.33
N SER A 51 -29.62 20.20 8.25
CA SER A 51 -30.80 19.78 7.49
C SER A 51 -31.75 18.92 8.33
N GLN A 52 -31.24 18.07 9.19
CA GLN A 52 -32.03 17.27 10.11
C GLN A 52 -32.74 18.16 11.15
N LYS A 53 -32.05 19.16 11.72
CA LYS A 53 -32.64 20.14 12.65
C LYS A 53 -33.76 20.97 12.01
N LEU A 54 -33.66 21.22 10.70
CA LEU A 54 -34.67 21.96 9.93
C LEU A 54 -35.79 21.04 9.40
N GLY A 55 -35.79 19.75 9.72
CA GLY A 55 -36.77 18.79 9.23
C GLY A 55 -36.68 18.50 7.73
N GLN A 56 -35.59 18.84 7.08
CA GLN A 56 -35.40 18.67 5.64
C GLN A 56 -35.01 17.24 5.25
N ILE A 57 -34.49 16.46 6.20
CA ILE A 57 -34.14 15.04 6.01
C ILE A 57 -34.69 14.21 7.18
N ASP A 58 -35.13 12.99 6.91
CA ASP A 58 -35.54 12.04 7.93
C ASP A 58 -34.34 11.45 8.68
N ILE A 59 -34.62 10.82 9.82
CA ILE A 59 -33.60 10.29 10.72
C ILE A 59 -32.78 9.18 10.06
N ASN A 60 -33.36 8.33 9.21
CA ASN A 60 -32.62 7.24 8.57
C ASN A 60 -31.63 7.80 7.56
N ARG A 61 -32.07 8.75 6.73
CA ARG A 61 -31.19 9.43 5.76
C ARG A 61 -30.09 10.22 6.47
N PHE A 62 -30.38 10.83 7.60
CA PHE A 62 -29.37 11.48 8.45
C PHE A 62 -28.32 10.49 8.93
N GLN A 63 -28.77 9.35 9.51
CA GLN A 63 -27.85 8.30 9.99
C GLN A 63 -26.97 7.75 8.87
N ASP A 64 -27.52 7.51 7.69
CA ASP A 64 -26.76 7.02 6.53
C ASP A 64 -25.69 8.03 6.08
N VAL A 65 -26.02 9.32 6.06
CA VAL A 65 -25.05 10.37 5.71
C VAL A 65 -23.93 10.42 6.73
N ILE A 66 -24.26 10.48 8.03
CA ILE A 66 -23.26 10.55 9.10
C ILE A 66 -22.35 9.32 9.08
N LYS A 67 -22.93 8.12 9.00
CA LYS A 67 -22.16 6.87 8.94
C LYS A 67 -21.15 6.89 7.79
N ARG A 68 -21.59 7.27 6.59
CA ARG A 68 -20.71 7.35 5.41
C ARG A 68 -19.58 8.36 5.59
N ARG A 69 -19.84 9.51 6.23
CA ARG A 69 -18.82 10.54 6.49
C ARG A 69 -17.81 10.11 7.55
N LEU A 70 -18.27 9.37 8.55
CA LEU A 70 -17.36 8.78 9.55
C LEU A 70 -16.45 7.72 8.93
N GLU A 71 -17.00 6.82 8.10
CA GLU A 71 -16.23 5.83 7.37
C GLU A 71 -15.17 6.48 6.45
N GLU A 72 -15.51 7.60 5.78
CA GLU A 72 -14.57 8.38 4.99
C GLU A 72 -13.43 8.96 5.87
N ILE A 73 -13.74 9.53 7.04
CA ILE A 73 -12.74 10.09 7.97
C ILE A 73 -11.85 8.99 8.55
N GLU A 74 -12.42 7.83 8.88
CA GLU A 74 -11.67 6.69 9.39
C GLU A 74 -10.65 6.19 8.36
N LEU A 75 -11.07 6.04 7.10
CA LEU A 75 -10.19 5.69 5.98
C LEU A 75 -9.07 6.71 5.81
N LEU A 76 -9.41 8.02 5.88
CA LEU A 76 -8.45 9.11 5.80
C LEU A 76 -7.43 9.07 6.96
N SER A 77 -7.89 8.77 8.17
CA SER A 77 -7.02 8.64 9.35
C SER A 77 -6.05 7.47 9.22
N LYS A 78 -6.52 6.33 8.68
CA LYS A 78 -5.69 5.15 8.42
C LYS A 78 -4.58 5.47 7.41
N ASP A 79 -4.95 6.07 6.27
CA ASP A 79 -4.00 6.50 5.23
C ASP A 79 -2.94 7.46 5.79
N LEU A 80 -3.32 8.35 6.72
CA LEU A 80 -2.42 9.32 7.35
C LEU A 80 -1.41 8.71 8.31
N LEU A 81 -1.85 7.78 9.14
CA LEU A 81 -0.97 7.07 10.06
C LEU A 81 0.10 6.29 9.31
N GLU A 82 -0.22 5.85 8.10
CA GLU A 82 0.71 5.15 7.22
C GLU A 82 1.80 6.06 6.65
N VAL A 83 1.49 7.33 6.35
CA VAL A 83 2.45 8.31 5.79
C VAL A 83 3.30 8.97 6.87
N GLY A 84 2.72 9.25 8.05
CA GLY A 84 3.39 10.03 9.12
C GLY A 84 4.47 9.28 9.88
N SER A 85 4.57 7.97 9.76
CA SER A 85 5.52 7.20 10.56
C SER A 85 6.90 7.09 9.91
N THR A 86 7.74 8.09 10.09
CA THR A 86 9.21 7.97 9.86
C THR A 86 9.86 6.86 10.70
N ARG A 87 9.13 6.32 11.68
CA ARG A 87 9.54 5.21 12.56
C ARG A 87 9.28 3.80 12.00
N TRP A 88 8.60 3.67 10.87
CA TRP A 88 8.21 2.35 10.39
C TRP A 88 9.40 1.48 9.95
N GLU A 89 10.49 2.09 9.49
CA GLU A 89 11.74 1.39 9.18
C GLU A 89 12.39 0.81 10.45
N ALA A 90 12.30 1.53 11.57
CA ALA A 90 12.81 1.05 12.85
C ALA A 90 11.99 -0.11 13.46
N LEU A 91 10.76 -0.33 12.97
CA LEU A 91 9.87 -1.41 13.40
C LEU A 91 9.78 -2.54 12.35
N PHE A 92 10.62 -2.49 11.31
CA PHE A 92 10.70 -3.51 10.29
C PHE A 92 11.27 -4.80 10.87
N ASN A 93 10.46 -5.85 10.89
CA ASN A 93 10.81 -7.15 11.47
C ASN A 93 10.53 -8.29 10.50
N PRO A 94 11.38 -8.48 9.47
CA PRO A 94 11.21 -9.57 8.53
C PRO A 94 11.56 -10.90 9.16
N GLN A 95 10.72 -11.90 8.92
CA GLN A 95 10.89 -13.27 9.42
C GLN A 95 10.43 -14.29 8.38
N ARG A 96 10.64 -15.56 8.66
CA ARG A 96 10.09 -16.64 7.85
C ARG A 96 8.56 -16.58 7.89
N LEU A 97 7.92 -16.27 6.77
CA LEU A 97 6.50 -16.00 6.66
C LEU A 97 5.82 -16.93 5.65
N ASP A 98 4.63 -17.42 6.00
CA ASP A 98 3.70 -18.06 5.10
C ASP A 98 2.82 -17.01 4.42
N LEU A 99 3.22 -16.57 3.22
CA LEU A 99 2.49 -15.53 2.51
C LEU A 99 1.12 -16.01 2.00
N ALA A 100 0.98 -17.30 1.69
CA ALA A 100 -0.30 -17.89 1.30
C ALA A 100 -1.32 -17.81 2.44
N ASN A 101 -0.89 -18.10 3.68
CA ASN A 101 -1.76 -17.98 4.85
C ASN A 101 -2.18 -16.53 5.11
N VAL A 102 -1.25 -15.58 5.06
CA VAL A 102 -1.57 -14.14 5.21
C VAL A 102 -2.57 -13.69 4.15
N SER A 103 -2.43 -14.15 2.91
CA SER A 103 -3.36 -13.82 1.84
C SER A 103 -4.75 -14.41 2.08
N ALA A 104 -4.82 -15.66 2.56
CA ALA A 104 -6.10 -16.29 2.90
C ALA A 104 -6.85 -15.53 4.02
N GLU A 105 -6.13 -15.05 5.05
CA GLU A 105 -6.69 -14.22 6.12
C GLU A 105 -7.29 -12.91 5.58
N VAL A 106 -6.56 -12.20 4.72
CA VAL A 106 -7.02 -10.94 4.12
C VAL A 106 -8.21 -11.17 3.19
N ILE A 107 -8.18 -12.24 2.40
CA ILE A 107 -9.27 -12.64 1.52
C ILE A 107 -10.55 -12.89 2.34
N LEU A 108 -10.46 -13.66 3.41
CA LEU A 108 -11.60 -13.95 4.29
C LEU A 108 -12.15 -12.68 4.97
N GLU A 109 -11.29 -11.77 5.41
CA GLU A 109 -11.70 -10.51 6.04
C GLU A 109 -12.53 -9.64 5.09
N LEU A 110 -12.16 -9.60 3.81
CA LEU A 110 -12.85 -8.78 2.80
C LEU A 110 -14.04 -9.49 2.13
N GLU A 111 -14.33 -10.75 2.46
CA GLU A 111 -15.37 -11.56 1.80
C GLU A 111 -16.74 -10.87 1.75
N LYS A 112 -17.18 -10.30 2.85
CA LYS A 112 -18.46 -9.60 2.91
C LYS A 112 -18.56 -8.40 1.95
N HIS A 113 -17.43 -7.79 1.59
CA HIS A 113 -17.40 -6.60 0.75
C HIS A 113 -17.66 -6.95 -0.73
N TRP A 114 -17.04 -8.00 -1.26
CA TRP A 114 -17.31 -8.41 -2.65
C TRP A 114 -18.64 -9.15 -2.81
N LEU A 115 -19.06 -9.94 -1.81
CA LEU A 115 -20.38 -10.59 -1.83
C LEU A 115 -21.52 -9.58 -1.96
N ARG A 116 -21.46 -8.47 -1.19
CA ARG A 116 -22.47 -7.39 -1.28
C ARG A 116 -22.53 -6.72 -2.64
N ARG A 117 -21.43 -6.73 -3.40
CA ARG A 117 -21.34 -6.14 -4.74
C ARG A 117 -21.45 -7.17 -5.86
N GLY A 118 -21.68 -8.43 -5.54
CA GLY A 118 -21.74 -9.53 -6.50
C GLY A 118 -20.42 -9.72 -7.28
N ILE A 119 -19.30 -9.29 -6.74
CA ILE A 119 -17.98 -9.43 -7.38
C ILE A 119 -17.50 -10.87 -7.18
N GLY A 120 -17.15 -11.54 -8.30
CA GLY A 120 -16.53 -12.86 -8.26
C GLY A 120 -15.05 -12.77 -7.89
N VAL A 121 -14.61 -13.53 -6.88
CA VAL A 121 -13.20 -13.62 -6.51
C VAL A 121 -12.68 -15.01 -6.83
N ASN A 122 -11.60 -15.07 -7.62
CA ASN A 122 -10.89 -16.30 -7.95
C ASN A 122 -9.50 -16.27 -7.32
N THR A 123 -9.09 -17.37 -6.71
CA THR A 123 -7.76 -17.51 -6.10
C THR A 123 -7.03 -18.70 -6.72
N ASP A 124 -5.80 -18.46 -7.16
CA ASP A 124 -4.87 -19.50 -7.65
C ASP A 124 -3.57 -19.37 -6.86
N ILE A 125 -3.57 -20.01 -5.69
CA ILE A 125 -2.45 -20.00 -4.73
C ILE A 125 -2.03 -21.44 -4.50
N PRO A 126 -0.93 -21.90 -5.15
CA PRO A 126 -0.43 -23.24 -4.98
C PRO A 126 -0.07 -23.55 -3.52
N THR A 127 -0.31 -24.79 -3.09
CA THR A 127 -0.05 -25.22 -1.70
C THR A 127 1.45 -25.36 -1.39
N ASP A 128 2.28 -25.43 -2.41
CA ASP A 128 3.74 -25.60 -2.35
C ASP A 128 4.51 -24.27 -2.50
N ILE A 129 3.84 -23.14 -2.41
CA ILE A 129 4.51 -21.83 -2.39
C ILE A 129 5.53 -21.77 -1.25
N PRO A 130 6.81 -21.46 -1.54
CA PRO A 130 7.84 -21.40 -0.50
C PRO A 130 7.57 -20.27 0.49
N LYS A 131 8.02 -20.46 1.72
CA LYS A 131 7.99 -19.38 2.72
C LYS A 131 8.88 -18.23 2.25
N VAL A 132 8.45 -16.99 2.53
CA VAL A 132 9.15 -15.77 2.19
C VAL A 132 9.86 -15.16 3.39
N PHE A 133 10.81 -14.27 3.16
CA PHE A 133 11.45 -13.47 4.20
C PHE A 133 10.81 -12.08 4.23
N ALA A 134 9.84 -11.88 5.13
CA ALA A 134 9.05 -10.66 5.16
C ALA A 134 8.45 -10.33 6.53
N ASP A 135 8.10 -9.07 6.73
CA ASP A 135 7.31 -8.61 7.87
C ASP A 135 5.82 -8.87 7.60
N GLN A 136 5.21 -9.71 8.45
CA GLN A 136 3.81 -10.13 8.31
C GLN A 136 2.84 -8.96 8.27
N ARG A 137 2.98 -7.97 9.15
CA ARG A 137 2.08 -6.81 9.20
C ARG A 137 2.17 -5.99 7.93
N ARG A 138 3.38 -5.82 7.39
CA ARG A 138 3.61 -5.07 6.16
C ARG A 138 3.10 -5.80 4.93
N MET A 139 3.30 -7.11 4.84
CA MET A 139 2.73 -7.91 3.73
C MET A 139 1.20 -7.90 3.76
N ARG A 140 0.61 -8.05 4.96
CA ARG A 140 -0.84 -7.92 5.12
C ARG A 140 -1.35 -6.56 4.66
N GLN A 141 -0.63 -5.48 4.96
CA GLN A 141 -0.94 -4.12 4.52
C GLN A 141 -0.91 -3.98 2.99
N VAL A 142 0.13 -4.53 2.32
CA VAL A 142 0.21 -4.54 0.84
C VAL A 142 -0.99 -5.27 0.25
N LEU A 143 -1.30 -6.48 0.75
CA LEU A 143 -2.41 -7.29 0.26
C LEU A 143 -3.76 -6.58 0.45
N LEU A 144 -4.01 -6.02 1.64
CA LEU A 144 -5.22 -5.23 1.90
C LEU A 144 -5.37 -4.08 0.91
N ASN A 145 -4.33 -3.26 0.76
CA ASN A 145 -4.38 -2.10 -0.13
C ASN A 145 -4.64 -2.50 -1.59
N LEU A 146 -4.02 -3.57 -2.09
CA LEU A 146 -4.21 -4.03 -3.46
C LEU A 146 -5.60 -4.64 -3.67
N ILE A 147 -6.09 -5.46 -2.73
CA ILE A 147 -7.42 -6.09 -2.84
C ILE A 147 -8.53 -5.05 -2.63
N GLU A 148 -8.39 -4.10 -1.70
CA GLU A 148 -9.32 -2.99 -1.53
C GLU A 148 -9.38 -2.11 -2.78
N ASN A 149 -8.23 -1.85 -3.44
CA ASN A 149 -8.20 -1.16 -4.72
C ASN A 149 -8.93 -1.95 -5.81
N ALA A 150 -8.69 -3.24 -5.94
CA ALA A 150 -9.39 -4.10 -6.89
C ALA A 150 -10.92 -4.08 -6.64
N LEU A 151 -11.36 -4.17 -5.39
CA LEU A 151 -12.76 -4.04 -5.00
C LEU A 151 -13.32 -2.66 -5.37
N LYS A 152 -12.58 -1.62 -5.09
CA LYS A 152 -12.99 -0.22 -5.29
C LYS A 152 -13.23 0.10 -6.76
N TYR A 153 -12.36 -0.36 -7.63
CA TYR A 153 -12.38 -0.03 -9.06
C TYR A 153 -13.12 -1.05 -9.93
N SER A 154 -13.37 -2.26 -9.45
CA SER A 154 -14.26 -3.21 -10.14
C SER A 154 -15.70 -2.73 -10.15
N GLU A 155 -16.41 -3.00 -11.24
CA GLU A 155 -17.86 -2.78 -11.32
C GLU A 155 -18.63 -3.86 -10.53
N THR A 156 -19.90 -3.58 -10.22
CA THR A 156 -20.80 -4.58 -9.63
C THR A 156 -20.94 -5.77 -10.59
N GLY A 157 -20.77 -6.99 -10.08
CA GLY A 157 -20.74 -8.20 -10.90
C GLY A 157 -19.40 -8.47 -11.60
N GLY A 158 -18.38 -7.62 -11.36
CA GLY A 158 -17.04 -7.78 -11.89
C GLY A 158 -16.27 -8.98 -11.31
N LYS A 159 -15.00 -9.09 -11.68
CA LYS A 159 -14.12 -10.20 -11.25
C LYS A 159 -12.82 -9.67 -10.66
N ILE A 160 -12.33 -10.35 -9.62
CA ILE A 160 -11.00 -10.16 -9.05
C ILE A 160 -10.29 -11.50 -9.08
N SER A 161 -9.02 -11.51 -9.47
CA SER A 161 -8.17 -12.69 -9.42
C SER A 161 -6.95 -12.43 -8.57
N ILE A 162 -6.63 -13.34 -7.65
CA ILE A 162 -5.47 -13.28 -6.78
C ILE A 162 -4.64 -14.53 -7.03
N THR A 163 -3.40 -14.36 -7.51
CA THR A 163 -2.53 -15.49 -7.86
C THR A 163 -1.18 -15.37 -7.19
N MET A 164 -0.55 -16.50 -6.89
CA MET A 164 0.84 -16.58 -6.44
C MET A 164 1.63 -17.52 -7.31
N LEU A 165 2.84 -17.10 -7.67
CA LEU A 165 3.74 -17.90 -8.49
C LEU A 165 5.14 -17.93 -7.87
N HIS A 166 5.71 -19.10 -7.76
CA HIS A 166 7.14 -19.26 -7.48
C HIS A 166 7.93 -19.04 -8.78
N ARG A 167 8.43 -17.82 -8.98
CA ARG A 167 9.09 -17.44 -10.26
C ARG A 167 10.50 -18.00 -10.41
N THR A 168 11.26 -18.00 -9.33
CA THR A 168 12.62 -18.50 -9.26
C THR A 168 12.89 -18.95 -7.83
N ASN A 169 14.00 -19.63 -7.59
CA ASN A 169 14.41 -19.99 -6.23
C ASN A 169 14.57 -18.77 -5.27
N GLN A 170 14.42 -17.55 -5.77
CA GLN A 170 14.63 -16.32 -5.01
C GLN A 170 13.36 -15.52 -4.75
N TRP A 171 12.28 -15.72 -5.57
CA TRP A 171 11.13 -14.82 -5.56
C TRP A 171 9.79 -15.53 -5.59
N VAL A 172 8.89 -15.10 -4.75
CA VAL A 172 7.46 -15.33 -4.89
C VAL A 172 6.83 -14.07 -5.49
N GLU A 173 6.10 -14.21 -6.57
CA GLU A 173 5.30 -13.17 -7.21
C GLU A 173 3.85 -13.30 -6.80
N VAL A 174 3.24 -12.19 -6.41
CA VAL A 174 1.82 -12.08 -6.10
C VAL A 174 1.19 -11.14 -7.10
N SER A 175 0.05 -11.54 -7.67
CA SER A 175 -0.72 -10.74 -8.59
C SER A 175 -2.15 -10.54 -8.07
N VAL A 176 -2.65 -9.30 -8.10
CA VAL A 176 -4.03 -8.95 -7.81
C VAL A 176 -4.58 -8.23 -9.04
N CYS A 177 -5.51 -8.89 -9.74
CA CYS A 177 -6.07 -8.38 -10.98
C CYS A 177 -7.55 -8.06 -10.79
N ASP A 178 -8.01 -6.94 -11.34
CA ASP A 178 -9.40 -6.49 -11.33
C ASP A 178 -9.97 -6.36 -12.75
N SER A 179 -11.28 -6.31 -12.86
CA SER A 179 -12.01 -6.05 -14.10
C SER A 179 -12.51 -4.61 -14.20
N GLY A 180 -11.76 -3.67 -13.65
CA GLY A 180 -12.11 -2.26 -13.63
C GLY A 180 -11.85 -1.52 -14.97
N PRO A 181 -11.84 -0.18 -14.94
CA PRO A 181 -11.69 0.64 -16.14
C PRO A 181 -10.29 0.60 -16.76
N GLY A 182 -9.33 -0.02 -16.08
CA GLY A 182 -7.93 -0.03 -16.52
C GLY A 182 -7.22 1.32 -16.32
N ILE A 183 -5.93 1.33 -16.64
CA ILE A 183 -5.00 2.45 -16.38
C ILE A 183 -4.24 2.75 -17.67
N PRO A 184 -4.31 3.99 -18.19
CA PRO A 184 -3.51 4.40 -19.34
C PRO A 184 -2.01 4.21 -19.10
N GLU A 185 -1.26 3.82 -20.12
CA GLU A 185 0.17 3.54 -20.04
C GLU A 185 0.97 4.72 -19.44
N THR A 186 0.61 5.94 -19.82
CA THR A 186 1.23 7.18 -19.32
C THR A 186 1.09 7.38 -17.82
N GLU A 187 0.09 6.74 -17.19
CA GLU A 187 -0.20 6.86 -15.76
C GLU A 187 0.35 5.68 -14.94
N GLN A 188 0.69 4.53 -15.55
CA GLN A 188 1.05 3.31 -14.84
C GLN A 188 2.28 3.44 -13.94
N GLN A 189 3.26 4.26 -14.32
CA GLN A 189 4.41 4.54 -13.45
C GLN A 189 4.06 5.57 -12.36
N ARG A 190 3.17 6.50 -12.68
CA ARG A 190 2.81 7.62 -11.80
C ARG A 190 1.92 7.21 -10.64
N ILE A 191 1.08 6.18 -10.80
CA ILE A 191 0.16 5.73 -9.75
C ILE A 191 0.87 5.21 -8.48
N PHE A 192 2.17 4.87 -8.56
CA PHE A 192 3.00 4.49 -7.43
C PHE A 192 3.74 5.66 -6.79
N LEU A 193 3.62 6.86 -7.34
CA LEU A 193 4.12 8.08 -6.72
C LEU A 193 3.14 8.56 -5.64
N ASP A 194 3.66 9.27 -4.66
CA ASP A 194 2.82 9.82 -3.61
C ASP A 194 1.73 10.73 -4.20
N ARG A 195 0.49 10.50 -3.77
CA ARG A 195 -0.67 11.37 -4.03
C ARG A 195 -1.14 11.46 -5.49
N VAL A 196 -0.85 10.45 -6.29
CA VAL A 196 -1.40 10.41 -7.66
C VAL A 196 -2.80 9.81 -7.63
N ARG A 197 -3.76 10.55 -8.17
CA ARG A 197 -5.13 10.08 -8.45
C ARG A 197 -5.43 10.32 -9.92
N LEU A 198 -5.98 9.32 -10.57
CA LEU A 198 -6.41 9.47 -11.95
C LEU A 198 -7.63 10.41 -12.03
N PRO A 199 -7.65 11.42 -12.92
CA PRO A 199 -8.75 12.37 -13.05
C PRO A 199 -10.12 11.70 -13.26
N GLN A 200 -10.13 10.56 -13.95
CA GLN A 200 -11.34 9.79 -14.26
C GLN A 200 -11.98 9.12 -13.01
N THR A 201 -11.21 8.93 -11.93
CA THR A 201 -11.67 8.25 -10.71
C THR A 201 -11.78 9.20 -9.51
N SER A 202 -11.25 10.42 -9.62
CA SER A 202 -11.15 11.37 -8.51
C SER A 202 -12.51 11.77 -7.91
N ASN A 203 -13.57 11.83 -8.72
CA ASN A 203 -14.90 12.25 -8.29
C ASN A 203 -15.83 11.09 -7.83
N ARG A 204 -15.45 9.84 -8.04
CA ARG A 204 -16.33 8.70 -7.78
C ARG A 204 -15.97 7.87 -6.55
N THR A 205 -14.74 8.01 -6.05
CA THR A 205 -14.23 7.08 -5.02
C THR A 205 -13.36 7.80 -4.00
N PRO A 206 -13.61 7.73 -2.68
CA PRO A 206 -12.78 8.34 -1.64
C PRO A 206 -11.40 7.68 -1.55
N GLY A 207 -10.36 8.44 -1.12
CA GLY A 207 -9.00 7.96 -0.87
C GLY A 207 -7.92 8.98 -1.28
N PHE A 208 -6.77 9.00 -0.59
CA PHE A 208 -5.70 9.99 -0.79
C PHE A 208 -4.74 9.69 -1.95
N GLY A 209 -4.83 8.53 -2.60
CA GLY A 209 -3.82 8.09 -3.56
C GLY A 209 -2.46 7.74 -2.93
N ILE A 210 -2.47 7.34 -1.66
CA ILE A 210 -1.28 7.01 -0.87
C ILE A 210 -1.06 5.49 -0.80
N GLY A 211 -2.12 4.69 -0.86
CA GLY A 211 -2.02 3.24 -0.66
C GLY A 211 -1.01 2.55 -1.59
N LEU A 212 -0.94 2.94 -2.87
CA LEU A 212 0.00 2.34 -3.82
C LEU A 212 1.46 2.79 -3.57
N SER A 213 1.69 4.02 -3.15
CA SER A 213 3.04 4.47 -2.80
C SER A 213 3.56 3.80 -1.53
N VAL A 214 2.68 3.57 -0.55
CA VAL A 214 2.98 2.77 0.64
C VAL A 214 3.28 1.31 0.25
N CYS A 215 2.48 0.70 -0.63
CA CYS A 215 2.78 -0.64 -1.15
C CYS A 215 4.16 -0.71 -1.79
N ARG A 216 4.48 0.27 -2.65
CA ARG A 216 5.79 0.36 -3.31
C ARG A 216 6.91 0.41 -2.29
N ARG A 217 6.83 1.31 -1.32
CA ARG A 217 7.84 1.47 -0.28
C ARG A 217 8.02 0.19 0.56
N ILE A 218 6.91 -0.45 0.97
CA ILE A 218 6.97 -1.72 1.71
C ILE A 218 7.69 -2.79 0.88
N VAL A 219 7.29 -2.98 -0.36
CA VAL A 219 7.87 -4.00 -1.24
C VAL A 219 9.35 -3.73 -1.51
N GLU A 220 9.74 -2.48 -1.77
CA GLU A 220 11.14 -2.08 -2.02
C GLU A 220 12.03 -2.31 -0.78
N VAL A 221 11.55 -2.06 0.44
CA VAL A 221 12.31 -2.33 1.68
C VAL A 221 12.49 -3.84 1.92
N HIS A 222 11.56 -4.66 1.41
CA HIS A 222 11.73 -6.12 1.39
C HIS A 222 12.66 -6.60 0.26
N GLY A 223 13.23 -5.69 -0.53
CA GLY A 223 14.09 -6.00 -1.67
C GLY A 223 13.32 -6.45 -2.92
N GLY A 224 11.99 -6.40 -2.89
CA GLY A 224 11.12 -6.77 -4.00
C GLY A 224 10.87 -5.63 -4.99
N ARG A 225 9.98 -5.89 -5.94
CA ARG A 225 9.50 -4.93 -6.95
C ARG A 225 7.99 -4.99 -7.02
N ILE A 226 7.34 -3.82 -7.25
CA ILE A 226 5.90 -3.71 -7.55
C ILE A 226 5.71 -3.02 -8.90
N TRP A 227 4.74 -3.50 -9.69
CA TRP A 227 4.36 -2.92 -10.98
C TRP A 227 2.91 -3.22 -11.32
N VAL A 228 2.39 -2.56 -12.34
CA VAL A 228 1.05 -2.80 -12.88
C VAL A 228 1.14 -3.18 -14.35
N VAL A 229 0.25 -4.05 -14.79
CA VAL A 229 -0.04 -4.35 -16.19
C VAL A 229 -1.51 -4.04 -16.41
N SER A 230 -1.81 -3.11 -17.31
CA SER A 230 -3.18 -2.65 -17.51
C SER A 230 -3.39 -2.10 -18.91
N GLU A 231 -4.61 -2.26 -19.42
CA GLU A 231 -5.10 -1.60 -20.62
C GLU A 231 -6.44 -0.91 -20.32
N PRO A 232 -6.69 0.30 -20.85
CA PRO A 232 -8.00 0.93 -20.69
C PRO A 232 -9.15 0.01 -21.12
N GLY A 233 -10.13 -0.15 -20.24
CA GLY A 233 -11.30 -1.01 -20.47
C GLY A 233 -11.09 -2.51 -20.20
N LYS A 234 -9.86 -2.95 -19.85
CA LYS A 234 -9.57 -4.38 -19.59
C LYS A 234 -9.18 -4.67 -18.13
N GLY A 235 -9.30 -3.69 -17.24
CA GLY A 235 -8.89 -3.80 -15.86
C GLY A 235 -7.40 -3.57 -15.62
N ALA A 236 -6.97 -3.82 -14.39
CA ALA A 236 -5.58 -3.67 -13.98
C ALA A 236 -5.11 -4.89 -13.19
N CYS A 237 -3.85 -5.26 -13.38
CA CYS A 237 -3.20 -6.35 -12.67
C CYS A 237 -1.98 -5.78 -11.94
N PHE A 238 -2.07 -5.68 -10.61
CA PHE A 238 -0.99 -5.23 -9.74
C PHE A 238 -0.17 -6.43 -9.31
N ASN A 239 1.13 -6.35 -9.54
CA ASN A 239 2.05 -7.44 -9.28
C ASN A 239 3.16 -6.97 -8.34
N PHE A 240 3.57 -7.83 -7.40
CA PHE A 240 4.74 -7.58 -6.58
C PHE A 240 5.52 -8.85 -6.28
N THR A 241 6.81 -8.69 -5.97
CA THR A 241 7.68 -9.80 -5.60
C THR A 241 8.15 -9.70 -4.15
N VAL A 242 8.32 -10.86 -3.51
CA VAL A 242 8.86 -10.99 -2.15
C VAL A 242 9.96 -12.04 -2.15
N PRO A 243 11.10 -11.83 -1.45
CA PRO A 243 12.20 -12.79 -1.45
C PRO A 243 11.80 -14.09 -0.72
N VAL A 244 12.18 -15.21 -1.31
CA VAL A 244 12.03 -16.53 -0.70
C VAL A 244 12.94 -16.63 0.54
N TRP A 245 12.43 -17.23 1.61
CA TRP A 245 13.23 -17.57 2.78
C TRP A 245 14.31 -18.61 2.42
N GLN A 246 15.59 -18.24 2.51
CA GLN A 246 16.71 -19.10 2.13
C GLN A 246 17.36 -19.81 3.32
N GLY A 247 16.71 -19.93 4.47
CA GLY A 247 17.35 -20.48 5.68
C GLY A 247 18.58 -19.66 6.13
N GLN A 248 18.90 -19.63 7.39
CA GLN A 248 20.21 -19.14 7.82
C GLN A 248 21.27 -20.06 7.21
N LYS A 249 22.14 -19.54 6.32
CA LYS A 249 23.44 -20.15 6.13
C LYS A 249 24.09 -20.12 7.51
N LYS A 250 24.20 -21.28 8.17
CA LYS A 250 25.09 -21.43 9.29
C LYS A 250 26.45 -20.93 8.84
N GLU A 251 26.98 -19.95 9.51
CA GLU A 251 28.42 -19.67 9.55
C GLU A 251 29.09 -20.88 10.23
N GLU A 252 29.25 -22.00 9.50
CA GLU A 252 30.16 -23.08 9.81
C GLU A 252 31.46 -22.75 9.07
N GLY A 253 32.36 -22.01 9.74
CA GLY A 253 33.64 -21.73 9.15
C GLY A 253 34.54 -20.82 9.96
N ALA A 254 34.62 -20.99 11.29
CA ALA A 254 35.76 -20.45 12.04
C ALA A 254 35.81 -21.06 13.45
N LEU A 255 36.33 -22.25 13.59
CA LEU A 255 36.94 -22.75 14.83
C LEU A 255 37.42 -24.21 14.61
N THR A 256 38.53 -24.38 13.95
CA THR A 256 39.47 -25.51 14.18
C THR A 256 40.79 -25.19 13.49
N GLU A 257 41.64 -24.38 14.11
CA GLU A 257 43.09 -24.49 14.01
C GLU A 257 43.66 -23.90 15.29
N GLY A 258 44.24 -24.78 16.08
CA GLY A 258 45.06 -24.35 17.19
C GLY A 258 44.91 -25.26 18.38
N GLU A 259 45.55 -26.41 18.32
CA GLU A 259 46.35 -27.01 19.43
C GLU A 259 46.85 -28.39 19.01
N ALA A 260 48.02 -28.41 18.47
CA ALA A 260 48.86 -29.59 18.45
C ALA A 260 50.29 -29.14 18.81
N GLY A 261 50.74 -29.60 19.96
CA GLY A 261 52.14 -29.62 20.32
C GLY A 261 52.43 -29.24 21.75
N PRO A 262 53.50 -29.74 22.31
CA PRO A 262 54.13 -31.05 22.13
C PRO A 262 53.92 -31.99 23.28
#